data_d1b11706746e6c32391224ddec46d15f
#
_entry.id   d1b11706746e6c32391224ddec46d15f
#
_cell.length_a   1.000
_cell.length_b   1.000
_cell.length_c   1.000
_cell.angle_alpha   90.00
_cell.angle_beta   90.00
_cell.angle_gamma   90.00
#
_symmetry.space_group_name_H-M   'P 1'
#
loop_
_entity.id
_entity.type
_entity.pdbx_description
1 polymer ?
#
loop_
_entity_poly.entity_id
_entity_poly.type
_entity_poly.pdbx_seq_one_letter_code
_entity_poly.pdbx_strand_id
1 'polypeptide(L)'
;SGCEQNVLDQIDFIKRQSSTKGPARVLVIGSSTGYGLAARITAAFGSGASTLGVFFEKPGTERKPGTAGWYNSAAFHRAAEKEGLYAKSLNGDAFSDEIKQLTIDTIKKDLGQVDLVIYSLAAPRRQHPVTGEVFNSTLKPVGKNITMRGINTDKEVIQEFSLEAA
;
A
#
# COMPACT_ATOMS: atom_id res chain seq x y z
N SER A 1 -19.45 0.64 -2.97
CA SER A 1 -18.93 0.58 -1.58
C SER A 1 -18.23 1.89 -1.22
N GLY A 2 -18.08 2.22 0.07
CA GLY A 2 -17.36 3.42 0.50
C GLY A 2 -15.90 3.46 0.02
N CYS A 3 -15.21 2.32 0.01
CA CYS A 3 -13.86 2.21 -0.54
C CYS A 3 -13.82 2.55 -2.04
N GLU A 4 -14.76 2.05 -2.80
CA GLU A 4 -14.85 2.33 -4.24
C GLU A 4 -15.11 3.81 -4.50
N GLN A 5 -16.07 4.41 -3.80
CA GLN A 5 -16.38 5.83 -3.95
C GLN A 5 -15.16 6.69 -3.63
N ASN A 6 -14.45 6.39 -2.54
CA ASN A 6 -13.23 7.12 -2.17
C ASN A 6 -12.14 7.04 -3.26
N VAL A 7 -11.95 5.88 -3.89
CA VAL A 7 -11.00 5.74 -5.01
C VAL A 7 -11.45 6.57 -6.21
N LEU A 8 -12.74 6.52 -6.57
CA LEU A 8 -13.27 7.29 -7.69
C LEU A 8 -13.16 8.80 -7.43
N ASP A 9 -13.45 9.27 -6.23
CA ASP A 9 -13.32 10.68 -5.86
C ASP A 9 -11.85 11.16 -5.98
N GLN A 10 -10.88 10.33 -5.58
CA GLN A 10 -9.46 10.65 -5.76
C GLN A 10 -9.07 10.69 -7.25
N ILE A 11 -9.56 9.75 -8.06
CA ILE A 11 -9.33 9.74 -9.51
C ILE A 11 -9.90 11.00 -10.15
N ASP A 12 -11.13 11.34 -9.82
CA ASP A 12 -11.81 12.54 -10.35
C ASP A 12 -11.11 13.82 -9.92
N PHE A 13 -10.58 13.87 -8.70
CA PHE A 13 -9.77 14.99 -8.22
C PHE A 13 -8.51 15.14 -9.09
N ILE A 14 -7.76 14.07 -9.32
CA ILE A 14 -6.52 14.09 -10.11
C ILE A 14 -6.82 14.49 -11.56
N LYS A 15 -7.87 13.96 -12.15
CA LYS A 15 -8.25 14.28 -13.55
C LYS A 15 -8.65 15.73 -13.78
N ARG A 16 -9.12 16.40 -12.74
CA ARG A 16 -9.41 17.86 -12.79
C ARG A 16 -8.17 18.72 -12.69
N GLN A 17 -7.03 18.17 -12.27
CA GLN A 17 -5.77 18.90 -12.28
C GLN A 17 -5.19 18.96 -13.70
N SER A 18 -4.32 19.93 -13.93
CA SER A 18 -3.59 19.99 -15.20
C SER A 18 -2.73 18.75 -15.36
N SER A 19 -2.80 18.11 -16.52
CA SER A 19 -1.95 16.98 -16.85
C SER A 19 -0.47 17.38 -16.74
N THR A 20 0.31 16.61 -16.01
CA THR A 20 1.74 16.85 -15.84
C THR A 20 2.54 15.77 -16.56
N LYS A 21 3.63 16.17 -17.20
CA LYS A 21 4.59 15.20 -17.72
C LYS A 21 5.27 14.51 -16.52
N GLY A 22 5.06 13.22 -16.41
CA GLY A 22 5.56 12.38 -15.30
C GLY A 22 6.31 11.15 -15.81
N PRO A 23 6.68 10.23 -14.89
CA PRO A 23 7.27 8.95 -15.24
C PRO A 23 6.28 8.14 -16.06
N ALA A 24 6.78 7.37 -17.04
CA ALA A 24 5.93 6.54 -17.89
C ALA A 24 5.61 5.18 -17.26
N ARG A 25 6.49 4.66 -16.40
CA ARG A 25 6.37 3.32 -15.80
C ARG A 25 6.73 3.37 -14.32
N VAL A 26 5.77 3.03 -13.47
CA VAL A 26 5.88 3.24 -12.02
C VAL A 26 5.63 1.93 -11.27
N LEU A 27 6.57 1.57 -10.39
CA LEU A 27 6.38 0.55 -9.39
C LEU A 27 5.96 1.21 -8.07
N VAL A 28 4.85 0.77 -7.47
CA VAL A 28 4.39 1.22 -6.16
C VAL A 28 4.33 0.05 -5.19
N ILE A 29 5.19 0.05 -4.19
CA ILE A 29 5.22 -0.94 -3.12
C ILE A 29 4.44 -0.37 -1.93
N GLY A 30 3.36 -1.06 -1.52
CA GLY A 30 2.37 -0.54 -0.56
C GLY A 30 1.23 0.24 -1.24
N SER A 31 0.71 -0.30 -2.35
CA SER A 31 -0.15 0.43 -3.32
C SER A 31 -1.66 0.37 -3.03
N SER A 32 -2.10 -0.26 -1.94
CA SER A 32 -3.53 -0.54 -1.70
C SER A 32 -4.27 0.54 -0.91
N THR A 33 -3.54 1.34 -0.13
CA THR A 33 -4.12 2.36 0.76
C THR A 33 -3.20 3.57 0.90
N GLY A 34 -3.69 4.63 1.54
CA GLY A 34 -2.91 5.79 1.97
C GLY A 34 -2.09 6.44 0.85
N TYR A 35 -0.86 6.82 1.17
CA TYR A 35 0.03 7.53 0.24
C TYR A 35 0.43 6.70 -0.98
N GLY A 36 0.59 5.38 -0.83
CA GLY A 36 0.93 4.50 -1.95
C GLY A 36 -0.20 4.44 -2.98
N LEU A 37 -1.45 4.29 -2.53
CA LEU A 37 -2.62 4.33 -3.42
C LEU A 37 -2.76 5.71 -4.08
N ALA A 38 -2.66 6.80 -3.33
CA ALA A 38 -2.76 8.16 -3.86
C ALA A 38 -1.67 8.44 -4.92
N ALA A 39 -0.44 8.03 -4.65
CA ALA A 39 0.66 8.15 -5.61
C ALA A 39 0.43 7.31 -6.87
N ARG A 40 -0.13 6.10 -6.74
CA ARG A 40 -0.48 5.25 -7.87
C ARG A 40 -1.59 5.86 -8.72
N ILE A 41 -2.64 6.40 -8.08
CA ILE A 41 -3.72 7.12 -8.78
C ILE A 41 -3.16 8.32 -9.53
N THR A 42 -2.31 9.11 -8.89
CA THR A 42 -1.67 10.28 -9.51
C THR A 42 -0.84 9.89 -10.73
N ALA A 43 -0.02 8.86 -10.63
CA ALA A 43 0.79 8.39 -11.74
C ALA A 43 -0.07 7.88 -12.91
N ALA A 44 -1.08 7.05 -12.63
CA ALA A 44 -1.92 6.46 -13.66
C ALA A 44 -2.83 7.50 -14.33
N PHE A 45 -3.61 8.26 -13.56
CA PHE A 45 -4.64 9.15 -14.08
C PHE A 45 -4.20 10.60 -14.29
N GLY A 46 -3.08 11.02 -13.68
CA GLY A 46 -2.51 12.35 -13.87
C GLY A 46 -1.45 12.41 -14.97
N SER A 47 -0.69 11.33 -15.17
CA SER A 47 0.42 11.28 -16.14
C SER A 47 0.25 10.19 -17.21
N GLY A 48 -0.77 9.35 -17.13
CA GLY A 48 -0.95 8.22 -18.06
C GLY A 48 0.07 7.10 -17.88
N ALA A 49 0.69 6.99 -16.70
CA ALA A 49 1.74 6.02 -16.45
C ALA A 49 1.21 4.58 -16.40
N SER A 50 1.98 3.64 -16.95
CA SER A 50 1.82 2.21 -16.67
C SER A 50 2.24 1.92 -15.23
N THR A 51 1.37 1.28 -14.43
CA THR A 51 1.64 1.06 -13.01
C THR A 51 1.63 -0.40 -12.62
N LEU A 52 2.68 -0.83 -11.89
CA LEU A 52 2.71 -2.10 -11.17
C LEU A 52 2.61 -1.80 -9.66
N GLY A 53 1.63 -2.39 -8.99
CA GLY A 53 1.44 -2.25 -7.56
C GLY A 53 1.78 -3.54 -6.82
N VAL A 54 2.39 -3.43 -5.65
CA VAL A 54 2.57 -4.54 -4.71
C VAL A 54 1.87 -4.20 -3.41
N PHE A 55 1.08 -5.12 -2.89
CA PHE A 55 0.38 -4.97 -1.61
C PHE A 55 0.14 -6.32 -0.95
N PHE A 56 -0.28 -6.32 0.31
CA PHE A 56 -0.61 -7.54 1.03
C PHE A 56 -1.98 -7.41 1.70
N GLU A 57 -3.02 -7.78 0.96
CA GLU A 57 -4.42 -7.60 1.35
C GLU A 57 -5.17 -8.94 1.36
N LYS A 58 -6.19 -9.01 2.17
CA LYS A 58 -7.04 -10.21 2.29
C LYS A 58 -8.33 -10.02 1.50
N PRO A 59 -8.66 -10.96 0.60
CA PRO A 59 -9.95 -10.96 -0.09
C PRO A 59 -11.10 -11.21 0.90
N GLY A 60 -12.30 -10.82 0.51
CA GLY A 60 -13.52 -11.18 1.23
C GLY A 60 -13.78 -12.68 1.20
N THR A 61 -14.45 -13.16 2.22
CA THR A 61 -14.99 -14.51 2.32
C THR A 61 -16.51 -14.45 2.54
N GLU A 62 -17.20 -15.58 2.49
CA GLU A 62 -18.65 -15.63 2.79
C GLU A 62 -19.00 -15.09 4.19
N ARG A 63 -18.04 -15.16 5.13
CA ARG A 63 -18.26 -14.80 6.54
C ARG A 63 -17.67 -13.46 6.93
N LYS A 64 -16.75 -12.92 6.16
CA LYS A 64 -16.02 -11.68 6.49
C LYS A 64 -15.75 -10.86 5.25
N PRO A 65 -15.93 -9.52 5.32
CA PRO A 65 -15.48 -8.66 4.24
C PRO A 65 -13.96 -8.73 4.07
N GLY A 66 -13.49 -8.41 2.89
CA GLY A 66 -12.06 -8.21 2.63
C GLY A 66 -11.52 -6.96 3.33
N THR A 67 -10.23 -6.81 3.32
CA THR A 67 -9.58 -5.59 3.80
C THR A 67 -9.93 -4.39 2.89
N ALA A 68 -9.89 -3.18 3.44
CA ALA A 68 -10.19 -1.96 2.68
C ALA A 68 -9.30 -1.84 1.42
N GLY A 69 -8.00 -2.15 1.55
CA GLY A 69 -7.07 -2.10 0.43
C GLY A 69 -7.37 -3.11 -0.69
N TRP A 70 -7.99 -4.24 -0.38
CA TRP A 70 -8.50 -5.17 -1.39
C TRP A 70 -9.56 -4.52 -2.27
N TYR A 71 -10.56 -3.87 -1.65
CA TYR A 71 -11.63 -3.17 -2.39
C TYR A 71 -11.13 -1.94 -3.12
N ASN A 72 -10.21 -1.18 -2.53
CA ASN A 72 -9.56 -0.04 -3.18
C ASN A 72 -8.83 -0.47 -4.46
N SER A 73 -8.03 -1.54 -4.36
CA SER A 73 -7.28 -2.07 -5.49
C SER A 73 -8.21 -2.55 -6.61
N ALA A 74 -9.30 -3.23 -6.25
CA ALA A 74 -10.31 -3.66 -7.24
C ALA A 74 -10.97 -2.46 -7.93
N ALA A 75 -11.30 -1.39 -7.19
CA ALA A 75 -11.86 -0.17 -7.76
C ALA A 75 -10.87 0.54 -8.68
N PHE A 76 -9.61 0.66 -8.25
CA PHE A 76 -8.52 1.21 -9.07
C PHE A 76 -8.35 0.45 -10.39
N HIS A 77 -8.32 -0.88 -10.35
CA HIS A 77 -8.17 -1.70 -11.55
C HIS A 77 -9.33 -1.52 -12.53
N ARG A 78 -10.57 -1.54 -12.05
CA ARG A 78 -11.75 -1.29 -12.90
C ARG A 78 -11.69 0.10 -13.58
N ALA A 79 -11.28 1.12 -12.84
CA ALA A 79 -11.14 2.46 -13.40
C ALA A 79 -10.02 2.54 -14.45
N ALA A 80 -8.87 1.93 -14.16
CA ALA A 80 -7.74 1.90 -15.09
C ALA A 80 -8.07 1.12 -16.37
N GLU A 81 -8.73 -0.02 -16.26
CA GLU A 81 -9.20 -0.82 -17.40
C GLU A 81 -10.16 -0.03 -18.30
N LYS A 82 -11.12 0.67 -17.68
CA LYS A 82 -12.08 1.52 -18.42
C LYS A 82 -11.40 2.60 -19.27
N GLU A 83 -10.23 3.07 -18.84
CA GLU A 83 -9.46 4.10 -19.53
C GLU A 83 -8.31 3.55 -20.37
N GLY A 84 -8.20 2.23 -20.49
CA GLY A 84 -7.13 1.58 -21.27
C GLY A 84 -5.75 1.76 -20.69
N LEU A 85 -5.64 2.07 -19.39
CA LEU A 85 -4.36 2.22 -18.68
C LEU A 85 -3.81 0.87 -18.26
N TYR A 86 -2.52 0.64 -18.49
CA TYR A 86 -1.87 -0.54 -17.91
C TYR A 86 -1.81 -0.42 -16.39
N ALA A 87 -2.44 -1.34 -15.72
CA ALA A 87 -2.41 -1.48 -14.26
C ALA A 87 -2.37 -2.96 -13.86
N LYS A 88 -1.33 -3.36 -13.17
CA LYS A 88 -1.19 -4.73 -12.65
C LYS A 88 -0.86 -4.68 -11.16
N SER A 89 -1.28 -5.70 -10.42
CA SER A 89 -0.97 -5.80 -8.99
C SER A 89 -0.53 -7.20 -8.62
N LEU A 90 0.40 -7.27 -7.68
CA LEU A 90 0.85 -8.48 -7.03
C LEU A 90 0.43 -8.42 -5.56
N ASN A 91 -0.30 -9.43 -5.12
CA ASN A 91 -0.74 -9.52 -3.73
C ASN A 91 0.12 -10.52 -2.97
N GLY A 92 0.92 -10.05 -2.05
CA GLY A 92 1.80 -10.87 -1.24
C GLY A 92 2.77 -10.04 -0.40
N ASP A 93 3.55 -10.71 0.43
CA ASP A 93 4.54 -10.07 1.30
C ASP A 93 5.69 -9.49 0.47
N ALA A 94 5.76 -8.16 0.40
CA ALA A 94 6.81 -7.43 -0.34
C ALA A 94 8.24 -7.70 0.20
N PHE A 95 8.37 -8.22 1.41
CA PHE A 95 9.67 -8.59 1.99
C PHE A 95 10.11 -9.99 1.60
N SER A 96 9.21 -10.84 1.09
CA SER A 96 9.55 -12.19 0.65
C SER A 96 10.34 -12.16 -0.67
N ASP A 97 11.26 -13.12 -0.84
CA ASP A 97 12.04 -13.23 -2.06
C ASP A 97 11.17 -13.67 -3.25
N GLU A 98 10.10 -14.43 -2.98
CA GLU A 98 9.12 -14.82 -3.99
C GLU A 98 8.45 -13.59 -4.64
N ILE A 99 7.90 -12.69 -3.84
CA ILE A 99 7.22 -11.48 -4.36
C ILE A 99 8.22 -10.51 -5.01
N LYS A 100 9.44 -10.39 -4.47
CA LYS A 100 10.50 -9.60 -5.11
C LYS A 100 10.83 -10.14 -6.50
N GLN A 101 11.04 -11.45 -6.61
CA GLN A 101 11.36 -12.08 -7.90
C GLN A 101 10.19 -11.96 -8.89
N LEU A 102 8.96 -12.23 -8.44
CA LEU A 102 7.77 -12.07 -9.27
C LEU A 102 7.58 -10.62 -9.76
N THR A 103 7.91 -9.64 -8.91
CA THR A 103 7.88 -8.22 -9.27
C THR A 103 8.90 -7.92 -10.37
N ILE A 104 10.14 -8.38 -10.21
CA ILE A 104 11.21 -8.20 -11.20
C ILE A 104 10.82 -8.83 -12.55
N ASP A 105 10.32 -10.06 -12.53
CA ASP A 105 9.93 -10.79 -13.75
C ASP A 105 8.75 -10.10 -14.44
N THR A 106 7.77 -9.60 -13.66
CA THR A 106 6.66 -8.84 -14.20
C THR A 106 7.12 -7.54 -14.85
N ILE A 107 8.04 -6.80 -14.21
CA ILE A 107 8.63 -5.58 -14.81
C ILE A 107 9.32 -5.91 -16.11
N LYS A 108 10.20 -6.91 -16.13
CA LYS A 108 10.93 -7.29 -17.33
C LYS A 108 10.01 -7.71 -18.48
N LYS A 109 8.97 -8.45 -18.16
CA LYS A 109 8.03 -8.98 -19.15
C LYS A 109 7.11 -7.89 -19.72
N ASP A 110 6.52 -7.09 -18.84
CA ASP A 110 5.40 -6.21 -19.22
C ASP A 110 5.85 -4.76 -19.48
N LEU A 111 6.89 -4.29 -18.80
CA LEU A 111 7.31 -2.88 -18.81
C LEU A 111 8.74 -2.67 -19.35
N GLY A 112 9.56 -3.71 -19.37
CA GLY A 112 10.98 -3.63 -19.69
C GLY A 112 11.80 -3.08 -18.51
N GLN A 113 11.45 -1.89 -18.06
CA GLN A 113 12.06 -1.21 -16.90
C GLN A 113 11.03 -0.32 -16.21
N VAL A 114 11.35 0.20 -15.04
CA VAL A 114 10.59 1.26 -14.37
C VAL A 114 11.38 2.54 -14.30
N ASP A 115 10.68 3.67 -14.36
CA ASP A 115 11.25 5.01 -14.32
C ASP A 115 11.19 5.60 -12.90
N LEU A 116 10.26 5.11 -12.09
CA LEU A 116 10.06 5.53 -10.71
C LEU A 116 9.64 4.33 -9.84
N VAL A 117 10.26 4.25 -8.67
CA VAL A 117 9.86 3.33 -7.61
C VAL A 117 9.36 4.14 -6.42
N ILE A 118 8.13 3.88 -5.99
CA ILE A 118 7.54 4.46 -4.78
C ILE A 118 7.44 3.36 -3.72
N TYR A 119 8.11 3.58 -2.59
CA TYR A 119 8.07 2.68 -1.44
C TYR A 119 7.25 3.32 -0.33
N SER A 120 6.05 2.80 -0.10
CA SER A 120 5.08 3.30 0.87
C SER A 120 4.56 2.16 1.75
N LEU A 121 5.48 1.52 2.46
CA LEU A 121 5.18 0.45 3.40
C LEU A 121 5.44 0.89 4.83
N ALA A 122 4.53 0.49 5.73
CA ALA A 122 4.77 0.43 7.16
C ALA A 122 4.54 -1.00 7.63
N ALA A 123 5.56 -1.62 8.20
CA ALA A 123 5.46 -2.96 8.75
C ALA A 123 6.01 -2.97 10.18
N PRO A 124 5.12 -2.96 11.20
CA PRO A 124 5.56 -3.01 12.60
C PRO A 124 6.22 -4.36 12.94
N ARG A 125 5.95 -5.39 12.17
CA ARG A 125 6.57 -6.71 12.26
C ARG A 125 7.06 -7.16 10.90
N ARG A 126 8.32 -7.58 10.83
CA ARG A 126 8.94 -8.08 9.61
C ARG A 126 9.73 -9.35 9.90
N GLN A 127 9.59 -10.35 9.04
CA GLN A 127 10.39 -11.58 9.10
C GLN A 127 11.46 -11.54 8.00
N HIS A 128 12.70 -11.88 8.39
CA HIS A 128 13.79 -12.02 7.42
C HIS A 128 13.55 -13.25 6.54
N PRO A 129 13.55 -13.11 5.20
CA PRO A 129 13.10 -14.20 4.31
C PRO A 129 14.04 -15.43 4.32
N VAL A 130 15.32 -15.25 4.66
CA VAL A 130 16.30 -16.34 4.66
C VAL A 130 16.46 -16.95 6.06
N THR A 131 16.64 -16.11 7.10
CA THR A 131 16.92 -16.58 8.46
C THR A 131 15.67 -16.92 9.27
N GLY A 132 14.50 -16.42 8.87
CA GLY A 132 13.26 -16.54 9.63
C GLY A 132 13.19 -15.63 10.85
N GLU A 133 14.24 -14.85 11.14
CA GLU A 133 14.28 -13.94 12.27
C GLU A 133 13.19 -12.86 12.16
N VAL A 134 12.54 -12.59 13.30
CA VAL A 134 11.44 -11.62 13.37
C VAL A 134 11.94 -10.33 14.01
N PHE A 135 11.77 -9.23 13.28
CA PHE A 135 12.03 -7.87 13.74
C PHE A 135 10.72 -7.15 14.02
N ASN A 136 10.63 -6.50 15.16
CA ASN A 136 9.49 -5.66 15.54
C ASN A 136 9.98 -4.22 15.67
N SER A 137 9.25 -3.29 15.05
CA SER A 137 9.50 -1.87 15.28
C SER A 137 8.97 -1.47 16.65
N THR A 138 9.71 -0.62 17.34
CA THR A 138 9.36 -0.12 18.66
C THR A 138 9.59 1.38 18.70
N LEU A 139 8.58 2.13 19.14
CA LEU A 139 8.77 3.53 19.50
C LEU A 139 9.38 3.57 20.90
N LYS A 140 10.54 4.21 21.03
CA LYS A 140 11.20 4.40 22.31
C LYS A 140 11.39 5.90 22.57
N PRO A 141 11.01 6.40 23.76
CA PRO A 141 11.32 7.75 24.15
C PRO A 141 12.81 7.92 24.40
N VAL A 142 13.32 9.12 24.21
CA VAL A 142 14.73 9.45 24.47
C VAL A 142 14.87 9.94 25.91
N GLY A 143 15.80 9.35 26.66
CA GLY A 143 16.26 9.80 27.97
C GLY A 143 15.49 9.27 29.17
N LYS A 144 14.17 9.06 29.12
CA LYS A 144 13.37 8.55 30.24
C LYS A 144 12.16 7.75 29.78
N ASN A 145 11.74 6.80 30.62
CA ASN A 145 10.51 6.06 30.40
C ASN A 145 9.29 6.99 30.42
N ILE A 146 8.32 6.69 29.57
CA ILE A 146 7.05 7.41 29.50
C ILE A 146 5.91 6.43 29.77
N THR A 147 4.99 6.85 30.66
CA THR A 147 3.72 6.15 30.88
C THR A 147 2.59 7.01 30.32
N MET A 148 1.76 6.39 29.50
CA MET A 148 0.60 7.02 28.86
C MET A 148 -0.67 6.24 29.18
N ARG A 149 -1.81 6.92 29.18
CA ARG A 149 -3.13 6.33 29.27
C ARG A 149 -3.81 6.35 27.90
N GLY A 150 -4.42 5.25 27.53
CA GLY A 150 -5.25 5.13 26.35
C GLY A 150 -6.57 4.43 26.65
N ILE A 151 -7.53 4.60 25.78
CA ILE A 151 -8.83 3.92 25.88
C ILE A 151 -8.80 2.70 24.96
N ASN A 152 -9.13 1.54 25.52
CA ASN A 152 -9.46 0.35 24.73
C ASN A 152 -10.96 0.41 24.42
N THR A 153 -11.29 0.77 23.19
CA THR A 153 -12.68 0.93 22.76
C THR A 153 -13.46 -0.38 22.68
N ASP A 154 -12.77 -1.51 22.47
CA ASP A 154 -13.44 -2.82 22.39
C ASP A 154 -13.85 -3.34 23.78
N LYS A 155 -13.08 -2.95 24.80
CA LYS A 155 -13.33 -3.36 26.19
C LYS A 155 -13.90 -2.24 27.07
N GLU A 156 -13.99 -1.03 26.51
CA GLU A 156 -14.47 0.18 27.21
C GLU A 156 -13.71 0.47 28.52
N VAL A 157 -12.38 0.22 28.51
CA VAL A 157 -11.53 0.41 29.69
C VAL A 157 -10.34 1.34 29.38
N ILE A 158 -9.90 2.08 30.41
CA ILE A 158 -8.65 2.81 30.38
C ILE A 158 -7.49 1.86 30.63
N GLN A 159 -6.48 1.89 29.76
CA GLN A 159 -5.26 1.08 29.89
C GLN A 159 -4.04 2.01 30.06
N GLU A 160 -3.09 1.60 30.87
CA GLU A 160 -1.78 2.25 30.93
C GLU A 160 -0.77 1.50 30.04
N PHE A 161 0.00 2.27 29.29
CA PHE A 161 1.09 1.78 28.47
C PHE A 161 2.38 2.46 28.93
N SER A 162 3.36 1.64 29.25
CA SER A 162 4.71 2.12 29.56
C SER A 162 5.64 1.82 28.41
N LEU A 163 6.39 2.84 27.98
CA LEU A 163 7.43 2.74 26.97
C LEU A 163 8.76 2.98 27.65
N GLU A 164 9.64 2.00 27.55
CA GLU A 164 11.00 2.11 28.06
C GLU A 164 11.86 3.02 27.18
N ALA A 165 12.74 3.78 27.78
CA ALA A 165 13.69 4.62 27.07
C ALA A 165 14.65 3.79 26.20
N ALA A 166 15.17 4.45 25.16
CA ALA A 166 16.20 3.88 24.31
C ALA A 166 17.56 3.86 25.03
#